data_896d726053963b7e097a3dd3d5c5113a
#
_entry.id   896d726053963b7e097a3dd3d5c5113a
#
_cell.length_a   1.000
_cell.length_b   1.000
_cell.length_c   1.000
_cell.angle_alpha   90.00
_cell.angle_beta   90.00
_cell.angle_gamma   90.00
#
_symmetry.space_group_name_H-M   'P 1'
#
loop_
_entity.id
_entity.type
_entity.pdbx_description
1 polymer ?
#
loop_
_entity_poly.entity_id
_entity_poly.type
_entity_poly.pdbx_seq_one_letter_code
_entity_poly.pdbx_strand_id
1 'polypeptide(L)'
;MIVDFHLHVSRPEHAHPWVMEFIQGQYDGDIYALTDKFLTPSGIRALLQRAEIDYAIALAEVCPVTTGSCTNEYTIDFVDQANALADPPSGPKGRLIPFASLNPYIESDLSQRLEELVVEQGFRGVKLYPVYQLHYTNDTRIYPLYAKAQELGIPVLVHTGSSMFRGARIKYGDPLHLDDVAIDFPDLNLVMAHSGRPFWYQQAFWMARRHPNVYLEVSGLPAKNLLTYFPKLETLADKVIYGSDWPGNAYIERNIQAIRELPLREESKRMILGGNAARLLGLGVQQDSNQSPERDA
;
A
#
# COMPACT_ATOMS: atom_id res chain seq x y z
N MET A 1 -1.87 4.75 -17.16
CA MET A 1 -1.14 3.98 -16.13
C MET A 1 -2.09 3.67 -14.98
N ILE A 2 -2.13 2.41 -14.55
CA ILE A 2 -2.85 1.96 -13.35
C ILE A 2 -1.82 1.42 -12.36
N VAL A 3 -1.88 1.88 -11.12
CA VAL A 3 -1.02 1.43 -10.03
C VAL A 3 -1.87 0.92 -8.89
N ASP A 4 -1.72 -0.34 -8.53
CA ASP A 4 -2.33 -0.93 -7.35
C ASP A 4 -1.42 -0.69 -6.15
N PHE A 5 -1.83 0.19 -5.24
CA PHE A 5 -0.98 0.58 -4.12
C PHE A 5 -1.07 -0.37 -2.91
N HIS A 6 -1.85 -1.49 -3.02
CA HIS A 6 -2.10 -2.37 -1.89
C HIS A 6 -2.39 -3.80 -2.33
N LEU A 7 -1.36 -4.62 -2.39
CA LEU A 7 -1.45 -6.03 -2.78
C LEU A 7 -0.67 -6.89 -1.78
N HIS A 8 -1.31 -7.92 -1.24
CA HIS A 8 -0.63 -8.90 -0.40
C HIS A 8 -0.10 -10.07 -1.22
N VAL A 9 1.16 -10.43 -0.99
CA VAL A 9 1.80 -11.61 -1.58
C VAL A 9 1.95 -12.76 -0.58
N SER A 10 1.30 -12.62 0.57
CA SER A 10 1.27 -13.61 1.65
C SER A 10 0.57 -14.89 1.19
N ARG A 11 1.25 -16.03 1.31
CA ARG A 11 0.64 -17.35 1.11
C ARG A 11 -0.13 -17.78 2.37
N PRO A 12 -1.05 -18.79 2.26
CA PRO A 12 -1.81 -19.28 3.42
C PRO A 12 -0.94 -19.68 4.61
N GLU A 13 0.24 -20.24 4.39
CA GLU A 13 1.18 -20.67 5.42
C GLU A 13 1.81 -19.52 6.23
N HIS A 14 1.76 -18.28 5.70
CA HIS A 14 2.24 -17.08 6.40
C HIS A 14 1.19 -16.51 7.35
N ALA A 15 -0.07 -16.92 7.19
CA ALA A 15 -1.19 -16.39 7.96
C ALA A 15 -1.62 -17.37 9.06
N HIS A 16 -2.16 -16.84 10.14
CA HIS A 16 -2.83 -17.68 11.12
C HIS A 16 -4.11 -18.30 10.55
N PRO A 17 -4.52 -19.51 10.97
CA PRO A 17 -5.69 -20.22 10.43
C PRO A 17 -6.97 -19.37 10.44
N TRP A 18 -7.23 -18.60 11.49
CA TRP A 18 -8.42 -17.75 11.58
C TRP A 18 -8.47 -16.59 10.55
N VAL A 19 -7.30 -16.17 10.02
CA VAL A 19 -7.25 -15.18 8.93
C VAL A 19 -7.75 -15.80 7.65
N MET A 20 -7.27 -17.01 7.34
CA MET A 20 -7.71 -17.75 6.15
C MET A 20 -9.17 -18.15 6.24
N GLU A 21 -9.67 -18.58 7.41
CA GLU A 21 -11.08 -18.85 7.67
C GLU A 21 -11.95 -17.62 7.39
N PHE A 22 -11.52 -16.43 7.86
CA PHE A 22 -12.24 -15.19 7.63
C PHE A 22 -12.27 -14.82 6.14
N ILE A 23 -11.13 -14.87 5.46
CA ILE A 23 -11.04 -14.54 4.02
C ILE A 23 -11.89 -15.55 3.22
N GLN A 24 -11.82 -16.85 3.53
CA GLN A 24 -12.65 -17.87 2.90
C GLN A 24 -14.15 -17.57 3.06
N GLY A 25 -14.57 -17.11 4.23
CA GLY A 25 -15.98 -16.73 4.47
C GLY A 25 -16.45 -15.51 3.69
N GLN A 26 -15.54 -14.70 3.14
CA GLN A 26 -15.86 -13.55 2.29
C GLN A 26 -15.81 -13.89 0.79
N TYR A 27 -15.45 -15.11 0.43
CA TYR A 27 -15.16 -15.52 -0.93
C TYR A 27 -16.11 -16.64 -1.38
N ASP A 28 -16.81 -16.47 -2.51
CA ASP A 28 -17.73 -17.47 -3.05
C ASP A 28 -17.04 -18.70 -3.68
N GLY A 29 -15.70 -18.69 -3.73
CA GLY A 29 -14.87 -19.76 -4.28
C GLY A 29 -13.96 -20.39 -3.23
N ASP A 30 -13.01 -21.19 -3.68
CA ASP A 30 -11.94 -21.74 -2.85
C ASP A 30 -10.76 -20.77 -2.82
N ILE A 31 -10.51 -20.13 -1.65
CA ILE A 31 -9.42 -19.17 -1.47
C ILE A 31 -8.06 -19.86 -1.58
N TYR A 32 -7.93 -21.12 -1.17
CA TYR A 32 -6.67 -21.86 -1.27
C TYR A 32 -6.33 -22.13 -2.73
N ALA A 33 -7.30 -22.56 -3.54
CA ALA A 33 -7.11 -22.75 -4.97
C ALA A 33 -6.78 -21.43 -5.69
N LEU A 34 -7.38 -20.31 -5.26
CA LEU A 34 -7.06 -18.97 -5.78
C LEU A 34 -5.60 -18.60 -5.47
N THR A 35 -5.20 -18.76 -4.21
CA THR A 35 -3.85 -18.41 -3.77
C THR A 35 -2.81 -19.31 -4.41
N ASP A 36 -3.04 -20.61 -4.51
CA ASP A 36 -2.15 -21.56 -5.20
C ASP A 36 -1.95 -21.19 -6.67
N LYS A 37 -3.00 -20.70 -7.32
CA LYS A 37 -2.94 -20.30 -8.73
C LYS A 37 -2.18 -18.98 -8.93
N PHE A 38 -2.42 -17.99 -8.08
CA PHE A 38 -1.99 -16.62 -8.33
C PHE A 38 -0.85 -16.14 -7.43
N LEU A 39 -0.61 -16.74 -6.24
CA LEU A 39 0.54 -16.42 -5.40
C LEU A 39 1.79 -17.24 -5.83
N THR A 40 2.05 -17.19 -7.13
CA THR A 40 3.30 -17.59 -7.77
C THR A 40 3.81 -16.42 -8.61
N PRO A 41 5.10 -16.29 -8.88
CA PRO A 41 5.64 -15.19 -9.67
C PRO A 41 4.95 -15.00 -11.03
N SER A 42 4.69 -16.08 -11.76
CA SER A 42 3.98 -16.02 -13.04
C SER A 42 2.48 -15.79 -12.88
N GLY A 43 1.88 -16.37 -11.86
CA GLY A 43 0.45 -16.25 -11.58
C GLY A 43 0.05 -14.82 -11.23
N ILE A 44 0.81 -14.17 -10.34
CA ILE A 44 0.54 -12.78 -9.95
C ILE A 44 0.73 -11.83 -11.14
N ARG A 45 1.78 -12.03 -11.96
CA ARG A 45 1.99 -11.24 -13.18
C ARG A 45 0.82 -11.39 -14.15
N ALA A 46 0.32 -12.62 -14.37
CA ALA A 46 -0.82 -12.86 -15.23
C ALA A 46 -2.11 -12.22 -14.68
N LEU A 47 -2.34 -12.27 -13.37
CA LEU A 47 -3.48 -11.62 -12.71
C LEU A 47 -3.46 -10.12 -12.94
N LEU A 48 -2.33 -9.46 -12.67
CA LEU A 48 -2.18 -8.02 -12.79
C LEU A 48 -2.25 -7.55 -14.26
N GLN A 49 -1.66 -8.31 -15.19
CA GLN A 49 -1.75 -8.03 -16.63
C GLN A 49 -3.19 -8.10 -17.13
N ARG A 50 -3.96 -9.11 -16.70
CA ARG A 50 -5.40 -9.24 -17.02
C ARG A 50 -6.21 -8.05 -16.50
N ALA A 51 -5.87 -7.54 -15.33
CA ALA A 51 -6.49 -6.37 -14.72
C ALA A 51 -5.97 -5.03 -15.27
N GLU A 52 -5.12 -5.04 -16.30
CA GLU A 52 -4.48 -3.85 -16.92
C GLU A 52 -3.59 -3.04 -15.96
N ILE A 53 -3.17 -3.63 -14.84
CA ILE A 53 -2.31 -2.97 -13.86
C ILE A 53 -0.87 -2.92 -14.41
N ASP A 54 -0.27 -1.73 -14.38
CA ASP A 54 1.12 -1.52 -14.80
C ASP A 54 2.08 -1.86 -13.66
N TYR A 55 1.79 -1.38 -12.45
CA TYR A 55 2.58 -1.62 -11.24
C TYR A 55 1.67 -1.98 -10.06
N ALA A 56 2.15 -2.84 -9.18
CA ALA A 56 1.48 -3.15 -7.91
C ALA A 56 2.46 -3.15 -6.74
N ILE A 57 2.05 -2.60 -5.61
CA ILE A 57 2.85 -2.61 -4.39
C ILE A 57 2.66 -3.95 -3.68
N ALA A 58 3.74 -4.72 -3.62
CA ALA A 58 3.78 -5.98 -2.89
C ALA A 58 4.16 -5.71 -1.42
N LEU A 59 3.24 -6.01 -0.51
CA LEU A 59 3.37 -5.70 0.90
C LEU A 59 3.96 -6.88 1.68
N ALA A 60 5.05 -6.64 2.43
CA ALA A 60 5.41 -7.47 3.56
C ALA A 60 4.44 -7.23 4.73
N GLU A 61 4.31 -8.22 5.62
CA GLU A 61 3.46 -8.12 6.82
C GLU A 61 4.13 -8.85 7.98
N VAL A 62 4.55 -8.11 9.02
CA VAL A 62 5.20 -8.67 10.21
C VAL A 62 4.31 -8.44 11.42
N CYS A 63 3.31 -9.31 11.58
CA CYS A 63 2.27 -9.25 12.63
C CYS A 63 2.06 -10.61 13.31
N PRO A 64 3.12 -11.22 13.87
CA PRO A 64 3.09 -12.63 14.30
C PRO A 64 2.07 -12.96 15.40
N VAL A 65 1.61 -11.95 16.15
CA VAL A 65 0.63 -12.14 17.22
C VAL A 65 -0.82 -12.14 16.72
N THR A 66 -1.07 -11.50 15.58
CA THR A 66 -2.45 -11.23 15.10
C THR A 66 -2.76 -11.92 13.77
N THR A 67 -2.09 -11.55 12.70
CA THR A 67 -2.40 -12.05 11.36
C THR A 67 -1.40 -13.07 10.85
N GLY A 68 -0.16 -13.04 11.32
CA GLY A 68 0.93 -13.89 10.86
C GLY A 68 2.11 -13.08 10.33
N SER A 69 2.99 -13.71 9.54
CA SER A 69 4.17 -13.04 9.02
C SER A 69 4.52 -13.46 7.59
N CYS A 70 4.36 -12.53 6.67
CA CYS A 70 4.98 -12.53 5.36
C CYS A 70 6.22 -11.63 5.46
N THR A 71 7.41 -12.22 5.56
CA THR A 71 8.64 -11.48 5.90
C THR A 71 9.13 -10.59 4.77
N ASN A 72 10.02 -9.65 5.09
CA ASN A 72 10.66 -8.80 4.08
C ASN A 72 11.47 -9.65 3.09
N GLU A 73 12.20 -10.65 3.59
CA GLU A 73 13.02 -11.55 2.79
C GLU A 73 12.19 -12.35 1.79
N TYR A 74 11.05 -12.89 2.23
CA TYR A 74 10.12 -13.56 1.32
C TYR A 74 9.55 -12.61 0.27
N THR A 75 9.16 -11.40 0.71
CA THR A 75 8.55 -10.42 -0.18
C THR A 75 9.50 -9.98 -1.28
N ILE A 76 10.77 -9.68 -0.95
CA ILE A 76 11.74 -9.26 -1.96
C ILE A 76 12.08 -10.39 -2.93
N ASP A 77 12.29 -11.62 -2.44
CA ASP A 77 12.54 -12.79 -3.27
C ASP A 77 11.38 -13.05 -4.25
N PHE A 78 10.15 -12.97 -3.78
CA PHE A 78 8.95 -13.09 -4.62
C PHE A 78 8.88 -12.00 -5.69
N VAL A 79 9.16 -10.75 -5.31
CA VAL A 79 9.16 -9.59 -6.23
C VAL A 79 10.23 -9.75 -7.30
N ASP A 80 11.44 -10.15 -6.93
CA ASP A 80 12.55 -10.34 -7.86
C ASP A 80 12.25 -11.44 -8.87
N GLN A 81 11.73 -12.58 -8.42
CA GLN A 81 11.30 -13.65 -9.31
C GLN A 81 10.18 -13.22 -10.27
N ALA A 82 9.19 -12.48 -9.79
CA ALA A 82 8.11 -11.97 -10.61
C ALA A 82 8.60 -10.94 -11.63
N ASN A 83 9.48 -10.04 -11.23
CA ASN A 83 10.04 -8.99 -12.09
C ASN A 83 11.11 -9.49 -13.07
N ALA A 84 11.71 -10.65 -12.83
CA ALA A 84 12.60 -11.30 -13.78
C ALA A 84 11.87 -11.84 -15.04
N LEU A 85 10.54 -11.98 -14.97
CA LEU A 85 9.73 -12.37 -16.13
C LEU A 85 9.66 -11.23 -17.14
N ALA A 86 9.69 -11.59 -18.44
CA ALA A 86 9.64 -10.60 -19.53
C ALA A 86 8.36 -9.76 -19.49
N ASP A 87 8.51 -8.48 -19.79
CA ASP A 87 7.38 -7.59 -20.03
C ASP A 87 6.79 -7.82 -21.43
N PRO A 88 5.50 -7.54 -21.63
CA PRO A 88 4.91 -7.54 -22.97
C PRO A 88 5.49 -6.39 -23.82
N PRO A 89 5.41 -6.49 -25.15
CA PRO A 89 5.92 -5.45 -26.05
C PRO A 89 5.30 -4.05 -25.83
N SER A 90 4.13 -3.98 -25.18
CA SER A 90 3.43 -2.73 -24.84
C SER A 90 4.03 -1.97 -23.65
N GLY A 91 5.12 -2.48 -23.07
CA GLY A 91 5.78 -1.90 -21.90
C GLY A 91 5.50 -2.65 -20.59
N PRO A 92 5.96 -2.12 -19.45
CA PRO A 92 5.82 -2.78 -18.17
C PRO A 92 4.35 -3.01 -17.81
N LYS A 93 4.02 -4.24 -17.44
CA LYS A 93 2.70 -4.67 -17.01
C LYS A 93 2.80 -5.67 -15.86
N GLY A 94 2.12 -5.36 -14.75
CA GLY A 94 2.09 -6.20 -13.57
C GLY A 94 3.42 -6.23 -12.81
N ARG A 95 4.28 -5.22 -12.98
CA ARG A 95 5.52 -5.13 -12.22
C ARG A 95 5.25 -4.90 -10.74
N LEU A 96 5.99 -5.59 -9.88
CA LEU A 96 5.86 -5.47 -8.44
C LEU A 96 6.89 -4.48 -7.88
N ILE A 97 6.46 -3.71 -6.87
CA ILE A 97 7.29 -2.78 -6.12
C ILE A 97 7.21 -3.20 -4.64
N PRO A 98 8.33 -3.59 -4.00
CA PRO A 98 8.28 -4.10 -2.64
C PRO A 98 8.15 -2.97 -1.62
N PHE A 99 7.22 -3.14 -0.66
CA PHE A 99 7.14 -2.34 0.56
C PHE A 99 7.47 -3.22 1.76
N ALA A 100 8.38 -2.73 2.59
CA ALA A 100 8.81 -3.41 3.81
C ALA A 100 7.74 -3.37 4.91
N SER A 101 7.82 -4.27 5.86
CA SER A 101 7.09 -4.18 7.12
C SER A 101 8.05 -4.32 8.28
N LEU A 102 8.00 -3.36 9.20
CA LEU A 102 8.81 -3.35 10.42
C LEU A 102 7.90 -3.31 11.64
N ASN A 103 8.22 -4.13 12.63
CA ASN A 103 7.44 -4.21 13.86
C ASN A 103 8.27 -3.67 15.04
N PRO A 104 7.82 -2.60 15.72
CA PRO A 104 8.59 -1.94 16.78
C PRO A 104 8.81 -2.78 18.04
N TYR A 105 8.19 -3.94 18.13
CA TYR A 105 8.40 -4.89 19.22
C TYR A 105 9.37 -6.02 18.88
N ILE A 106 9.81 -6.10 17.63
CA ILE A 106 10.72 -7.15 17.14
C ILE A 106 12.06 -6.54 16.75
N GLU A 107 12.04 -5.41 16.03
CA GLU A 107 13.25 -4.74 15.57
C GLU A 107 13.87 -3.91 16.69
N SER A 108 15.16 -4.10 16.90
CA SER A 108 15.92 -3.34 17.91
C SER A 108 16.27 -1.93 17.43
N ASP A 109 16.50 -1.74 16.13
CA ASP A 109 16.77 -0.46 15.48
C ASP A 109 15.97 -0.36 14.17
N LEU A 110 14.85 0.35 14.24
CA LEU A 110 13.94 0.55 13.11
C LEU A 110 14.57 1.41 12.00
N SER A 111 15.42 2.37 12.37
CA SER A 111 16.08 3.28 11.42
C SER A 111 17.12 2.53 10.60
N GLN A 112 18.02 1.82 11.26
CA GLN A 112 19.06 1.03 10.59
C GLN A 112 18.43 -0.05 9.72
N ARG A 113 17.45 -0.79 10.25
CA ARG A 113 16.80 -1.87 9.50
C ARG A 113 16.07 -1.35 8.26
N LEU A 114 15.41 -0.20 8.34
CA LEU A 114 14.77 0.42 7.18
C LEU A 114 15.80 0.83 6.13
N GLU A 115 16.92 1.41 6.53
CA GLU A 115 18.00 1.78 5.61
C GLU A 115 18.55 0.56 4.86
N GLU A 116 18.86 -0.53 5.56
CA GLU A 116 19.31 -1.79 4.95
C GLU A 116 18.28 -2.31 3.91
N LEU A 117 16.99 -2.34 4.25
CA LEU A 117 15.94 -2.81 3.36
C LEU A 117 15.80 -1.94 2.11
N VAL A 118 15.92 -0.63 2.25
CA VAL A 118 15.76 0.31 1.12
C VAL A 118 17.02 0.38 0.27
N VAL A 119 18.18 0.58 0.89
CA VAL A 119 19.43 0.85 0.16
C VAL A 119 20.04 -0.42 -0.40
N GLU A 120 20.02 -1.52 0.36
CA GLU A 120 20.69 -2.76 -0.04
C GLU A 120 19.75 -3.72 -0.78
N GLN A 121 18.45 -3.76 -0.39
CA GLN A 121 17.50 -4.72 -0.93
C GLN A 121 16.47 -4.11 -1.89
N GLY A 122 16.42 -2.77 -2.03
CA GLY A 122 15.60 -2.11 -3.04
C GLY A 122 14.11 -1.93 -2.68
N PHE A 123 13.74 -1.98 -1.41
CA PHE A 123 12.39 -1.61 -0.97
C PHE A 123 12.12 -0.14 -1.27
N ARG A 124 10.89 0.17 -1.70
CA ARG A 124 10.48 1.50 -2.16
C ARG A 124 9.47 2.20 -1.25
N GLY A 125 9.19 1.62 -0.10
CA GLY A 125 8.29 2.14 0.91
C GLY A 125 8.18 1.19 2.09
N VAL A 126 7.41 1.59 3.09
CA VAL A 126 7.15 0.75 4.27
C VAL A 126 5.66 0.72 4.60
N LYS A 127 5.17 -0.45 4.98
CA LYS A 127 3.80 -0.65 5.48
C LYS A 127 3.82 -0.87 6.98
N LEU A 128 3.04 -0.08 7.71
CA LEU A 128 2.76 -0.24 9.12
C LEU A 128 1.34 -0.77 9.35
N TYR A 129 1.20 -1.62 10.36
CA TYR A 129 -0.05 -2.29 10.71
C TYR A 129 -0.44 -2.02 12.17
N PRO A 130 -0.73 -0.78 12.58
CA PRO A 130 -0.93 -0.41 13.99
C PRO A 130 -1.95 -1.29 14.71
N VAL A 131 -3.07 -1.63 14.04
CA VAL A 131 -4.14 -2.47 14.61
C VAL A 131 -3.71 -3.92 14.86
N TYR A 132 -2.69 -4.41 14.13
CA TYR A 132 -2.14 -5.77 14.24
C TYR A 132 -0.83 -5.81 15.02
N GLN A 133 -0.03 -4.77 14.91
CA GLN A 133 1.23 -4.58 15.67
C GLN A 133 1.00 -3.97 17.05
N LEU A 134 -0.24 -3.57 17.38
CA LEU A 134 -0.73 -3.14 18.69
C LEU A 134 -0.04 -1.88 19.24
N HIS A 135 0.17 -0.87 18.38
CA HIS A 135 0.74 0.43 18.76
C HIS A 135 -0.04 1.58 18.12
N TYR A 136 0.03 2.77 18.69
CA TYR A 136 -0.45 3.99 18.04
C TYR A 136 0.54 4.45 16.96
N THR A 137 0.03 5.11 15.93
CA THR A 137 0.88 5.64 14.83
C THR A 137 1.83 6.73 15.31
N ASN A 138 1.46 7.50 16.34
CA ASN A 138 2.30 8.51 16.98
C ASN A 138 3.08 7.97 18.20
N ASP A 139 3.27 6.65 18.32
CA ASP A 139 4.16 6.09 19.33
C ASP A 139 5.61 6.49 19.02
N THR A 140 6.27 7.12 19.98
CA THR A 140 7.65 7.66 19.81
C THR A 140 8.68 6.60 19.46
N ARG A 141 8.43 5.33 19.73
CA ARG A 141 9.29 4.21 19.30
C ARG A 141 9.38 4.08 17.78
N ILE A 142 8.37 4.59 17.05
CA ILE A 142 8.33 4.50 15.58
C ILE A 142 8.96 5.74 14.93
N TYR A 143 9.15 6.83 15.67
CA TYR A 143 9.70 8.07 15.14
C TYR A 143 11.04 7.90 14.42
N PRO A 144 11.98 7.05 14.88
CA PRO A 144 13.22 6.77 14.11
C PRO A 144 12.95 6.20 12.71
N LEU A 145 11.88 5.38 12.55
CA LEU A 145 11.45 4.89 11.23
C LEU A 145 10.92 6.03 10.35
N TYR A 146 10.08 6.91 10.90
CA TYR A 146 9.54 8.06 10.14
C TYR A 146 10.65 9.02 9.71
N ALA A 147 11.57 9.32 10.60
CA ALA A 147 12.73 10.16 10.29
C ALA A 147 13.56 9.56 9.13
N LYS A 148 13.85 8.25 9.20
CA LYS A 148 14.60 7.55 8.15
C LYS A 148 13.82 7.45 6.85
N ALA A 149 12.52 7.17 6.89
CA ALA A 149 11.67 7.15 5.70
C ALA A 149 11.61 8.52 5.00
N GLN A 150 11.54 9.61 5.77
CA GLN A 150 11.62 10.97 5.24
C GLN A 150 12.98 11.24 4.61
N GLU A 151 14.09 10.89 5.29
CA GLU A 151 15.46 11.02 4.77
C GLU A 151 15.64 10.28 3.44
N LEU A 152 15.11 9.06 3.34
CA LEU A 152 15.19 8.23 2.15
C LEU A 152 14.17 8.63 1.06
N GLY A 153 13.25 9.55 1.35
CA GLY A 153 12.22 10.02 0.41
C GLY A 153 11.20 8.94 0.02
N ILE A 154 10.96 7.95 0.89
CA ILE A 154 10.02 6.85 0.64
C ILE A 154 8.69 7.05 1.38
N PRO A 155 7.54 6.64 0.80
CA PRO A 155 6.25 6.75 1.47
C PRO A 155 6.07 5.71 2.58
N VAL A 156 5.25 6.07 3.57
CA VAL A 156 4.77 5.17 4.62
C VAL A 156 3.28 4.92 4.41
N LEU A 157 2.91 3.67 4.11
CA LEU A 157 1.54 3.21 4.03
C LEU A 157 1.10 2.69 5.40
N VAL A 158 0.11 3.31 6.00
CA VAL A 158 -0.34 3.00 7.37
C VAL A 158 -1.74 2.42 7.34
N HIS A 159 -1.95 1.24 7.91
CA HIS A 159 -3.29 0.70 8.11
C HIS A 159 -4.09 1.64 9.01
N THR A 160 -5.18 2.20 8.51
CA THR A 160 -6.15 2.99 9.25
C THR A 160 -7.54 2.39 9.16
N GLY A 161 -8.34 2.58 10.21
CA GLY A 161 -9.66 1.97 10.29
C GLY A 161 -9.69 0.70 11.13
N SER A 162 -10.78 -0.03 10.99
CA SER A 162 -11.02 -1.24 11.76
C SER A 162 -10.46 -2.48 11.08
N SER A 163 -10.49 -3.59 11.83
CA SER A 163 -10.24 -4.93 11.34
C SER A 163 -11.23 -5.91 11.95
N MET A 164 -11.50 -6.99 11.23
CA MET A 164 -12.30 -8.13 11.69
C MET A 164 -11.42 -9.30 12.17
N PHE A 165 -10.11 -9.22 11.99
CA PHE A 165 -9.20 -10.29 12.37
C PHE A 165 -9.07 -10.41 13.88
N ARG A 166 -9.02 -11.65 14.33
CA ARG A 166 -8.91 -12.00 15.76
C ARG A 166 -7.61 -11.43 16.35
N GLY A 167 -7.73 -10.77 17.51
CA GLY A 167 -6.59 -10.15 18.19
C GLY A 167 -6.29 -8.72 17.75
N ALA A 168 -6.80 -8.25 16.63
CA ALA A 168 -6.67 -6.85 16.23
C ALA A 168 -7.30 -5.90 17.24
N ARG A 169 -6.71 -4.72 17.43
CA ARG A 169 -7.24 -3.69 18.32
C ARG A 169 -7.55 -2.42 17.53
N ILE A 170 -8.82 -2.22 17.25
CA ILE A 170 -9.30 -1.13 16.40
C ILE A 170 -8.95 0.27 16.90
N LYS A 171 -8.73 0.46 18.21
CA LYS A 171 -8.31 1.74 18.77
C LYS A 171 -7.02 2.30 18.15
N TYR A 172 -6.16 1.43 17.62
CA TYR A 172 -4.92 1.82 16.97
C TYR A 172 -5.10 2.21 15.50
N GLY A 173 -6.32 2.06 14.95
CA GLY A 173 -6.63 2.40 13.56
C GLY A 173 -7.20 3.81 13.38
N ASP A 174 -7.31 4.63 14.44
CA ASP A 174 -7.80 6.00 14.34
C ASP A 174 -6.77 6.86 13.57
N PRO A 175 -7.14 7.44 12.40
CA PRO A 175 -6.24 8.25 11.60
C PRO A 175 -5.83 9.57 12.27
N LEU A 176 -6.53 10.03 13.31
CA LEU A 176 -6.17 11.28 14.01
C LEU A 176 -4.79 11.22 14.68
N HIS A 177 -4.32 10.03 15.03
CA HIS A 177 -2.96 9.87 15.57
C HIS A 177 -1.85 10.14 14.54
N LEU A 178 -2.18 10.23 13.23
CA LEU A 178 -1.25 10.67 12.20
C LEU A 178 -1.08 12.20 12.14
N ASP A 179 -1.91 13.00 12.85
CA ASP A 179 -1.78 14.46 12.89
C ASP A 179 -0.42 14.86 13.44
N ASP A 180 0.01 14.27 14.56
CA ASP A 180 1.32 14.51 15.15
C ASP A 180 2.45 14.15 14.17
N VAL A 181 2.35 12.97 13.56
CA VAL A 181 3.39 12.48 12.61
C VAL A 181 3.48 13.37 11.37
N ALA A 182 2.34 13.82 10.83
CA ALA A 182 2.31 14.69 9.65
C ALA A 182 2.88 16.08 9.92
N ILE A 183 2.80 16.57 11.17
CA ILE A 183 3.38 17.83 11.61
C ILE A 183 4.88 17.67 11.85
N ASP A 184 5.28 16.62 12.54
CA ASP A 184 6.66 16.38 12.94
C ASP A 184 7.55 15.98 11.74
N PHE A 185 6.96 15.36 10.71
CA PHE A 185 7.65 14.92 9.49
C PHE A 185 6.97 15.48 8.23
N PRO A 186 7.10 16.79 7.95
CA PRO A 186 6.34 17.47 6.91
C PRO A 186 6.69 17.03 5.48
N ASP A 187 7.87 16.48 5.25
CA ASP A 187 8.32 15.99 3.94
C ASP A 187 8.07 14.48 3.76
N LEU A 188 7.55 13.80 4.79
CA LEU A 188 7.21 12.39 4.73
C LEU A 188 5.82 12.19 4.12
N ASN A 189 5.73 11.45 3.02
CA ASN A 189 4.43 11.07 2.45
C ASN A 189 3.78 9.94 3.27
N LEU A 190 2.65 10.25 3.90
CA LEU A 190 1.84 9.34 4.71
C LEU A 190 0.59 8.92 3.93
N VAL A 191 0.40 7.63 3.70
CA VAL A 191 -0.73 7.08 2.96
C VAL A 191 -1.62 6.28 3.90
N MET A 192 -2.86 6.71 4.09
CA MET A 192 -3.84 6.07 4.97
C MET A 192 -4.54 4.91 4.24
N ALA A 193 -4.04 3.68 4.44
CA ALA A 193 -4.71 2.50 3.89
C ALA A 193 -6.13 2.38 4.42
N HIS A 194 -7.08 2.04 3.53
CA HIS A 194 -8.51 1.90 3.82
C HIS A 194 -9.20 3.19 4.30
N SER A 195 -8.48 4.32 4.34
CA SER A 195 -9.02 5.65 4.63
C SER A 195 -9.96 5.69 5.84
N GLY A 196 -9.58 5.02 6.94
CA GLY A 196 -10.31 5.05 8.21
C GLY A 196 -11.61 4.21 8.27
N ARG A 197 -11.82 3.25 7.34
CA ARG A 197 -13.04 2.41 7.28
C ARG A 197 -13.32 1.66 8.59
N PRO A 198 -14.59 1.46 8.99
CA PRO A 198 -15.77 2.23 8.55
C PRO A 198 -16.03 3.43 9.46
N PHE A 199 -15.27 3.61 10.56
CA PHE A 199 -15.63 4.52 11.65
C PHE A 199 -15.09 5.94 11.49
N TRP A 200 -14.02 6.15 10.67
CA TRP A 200 -13.24 7.39 10.63
C TRP A 200 -13.10 7.99 9.22
N TYR A 201 -14.07 7.77 8.31
CA TYR A 201 -14.02 8.32 6.95
C TYR A 201 -13.88 9.86 6.94
N GLN A 202 -14.63 10.53 7.81
CA GLN A 202 -14.60 12.01 7.89
C GLN A 202 -13.24 12.49 8.42
N GLN A 203 -12.72 11.84 9.43
CA GLN A 203 -11.41 12.16 10.01
C GLN A 203 -10.30 11.95 8.98
N ALA A 204 -10.29 10.80 8.30
CA ALA A 204 -9.31 10.53 7.24
C ALA A 204 -9.38 11.57 6.11
N PHE A 205 -10.60 11.91 5.67
CA PHE A 205 -10.80 12.96 4.66
C PHE A 205 -10.27 14.32 5.14
N TRP A 206 -10.51 14.66 6.40
CA TRP A 206 -10.03 15.89 6.99
C TRP A 206 -8.50 15.90 7.11
N MET A 207 -7.89 14.80 7.51
CA MET A 207 -6.44 14.63 7.57
C MET A 207 -5.78 14.87 6.21
N ALA A 208 -6.30 14.24 5.16
CA ALA A 208 -5.79 14.45 3.80
C ALA A 208 -5.99 15.89 3.30
N ARG A 209 -7.05 16.56 3.74
CA ARG A 209 -7.30 17.98 3.41
C ARG A 209 -6.39 18.92 4.18
N ARG A 210 -6.12 18.62 5.45
CA ARG A 210 -5.32 19.45 6.36
C ARG A 210 -3.83 19.43 5.99
N HIS A 211 -3.30 18.24 5.74
CA HIS A 211 -1.87 18.03 5.57
C HIS A 211 -1.48 17.81 4.10
N PRO A 212 -0.50 18.55 3.56
CA PRO A 212 -0.07 18.40 2.17
C PRO A 212 0.52 17.01 1.88
N ASN A 213 1.11 16.37 2.89
CA ASN A 213 1.82 15.10 2.83
C ASN A 213 0.98 13.86 3.23
N VAL A 214 -0.35 14.01 3.44
CA VAL A 214 -1.25 12.92 3.81
C VAL A 214 -2.19 12.56 2.66
N TYR A 215 -2.32 11.27 2.36
CA TYR A 215 -3.09 10.73 1.24
C TYR A 215 -4.14 9.72 1.72
N LEU A 216 -5.26 9.65 0.99
CA LEU A 216 -6.30 8.63 1.15
C LEU A 216 -5.99 7.44 0.23
N GLU A 217 -5.91 6.23 0.76
CA GLU A 217 -5.84 5.03 -0.05
C GLU A 217 -7.12 4.20 0.15
N VAL A 218 -7.78 3.82 -0.95
CA VAL A 218 -9.17 3.34 -0.93
C VAL A 218 -9.31 1.83 -1.08
N SER A 219 -8.25 1.07 -0.81
CA SER A 219 -8.31 -0.39 -0.82
C SER A 219 -9.32 -0.95 0.19
N GLY A 220 -9.86 -2.12 -0.13
CA GLY A 220 -10.84 -2.77 0.72
C GLY A 220 -12.18 -2.03 0.84
N LEU A 221 -12.37 -0.89 0.18
CA LEU A 221 -13.66 -0.20 0.08
C LEU A 221 -14.38 -0.60 -1.22
N PRO A 222 -15.69 -0.89 -1.19
CA PRO A 222 -16.48 -1.04 -2.41
C PRO A 222 -16.39 0.24 -3.27
N ALA A 223 -15.67 0.18 -4.39
CA ALA A 223 -15.34 1.36 -5.20
C ALA A 223 -16.59 2.13 -5.67
N LYS A 224 -17.69 1.43 -5.96
CA LYS A 224 -18.98 2.04 -6.31
C LYS A 224 -19.57 2.94 -5.23
N ASN A 225 -19.16 2.77 -3.96
CA ASN A 225 -19.68 3.52 -2.81
C ASN A 225 -18.74 4.65 -2.36
N LEU A 226 -17.64 4.92 -3.08
CA LEU A 226 -16.64 5.92 -2.66
C LEU A 226 -17.25 7.31 -2.43
N LEU A 227 -18.21 7.73 -3.26
CA LEU A 227 -18.89 9.02 -3.08
C LEU A 227 -19.90 9.03 -1.93
N THR A 228 -20.34 7.87 -1.45
CA THR A 228 -21.12 7.76 -0.21
C THR A 228 -20.22 7.98 1.00
N TYR A 229 -19.02 7.40 0.98
CA TYR A 229 -18.06 7.53 2.07
C TYR A 229 -17.37 8.91 2.08
N PHE A 230 -17.09 9.44 0.88
CA PHE A 230 -16.39 10.70 0.65
C PHE A 230 -17.17 11.57 -0.35
N PRO A 231 -18.26 12.25 0.06
CA PRO A 231 -19.10 13.03 -0.85
C PRO A 231 -18.37 14.17 -1.58
N LYS A 232 -17.22 14.61 -1.05
CA LYS A 232 -16.37 15.65 -1.63
C LYS A 232 -15.07 15.11 -2.22
N LEU A 233 -15.03 13.83 -2.61
CA LEU A 233 -13.83 13.14 -3.12
C LEU A 233 -13.15 13.91 -4.26
N GLU A 234 -13.93 14.47 -5.17
CA GLU A 234 -13.46 15.28 -6.32
C GLU A 234 -12.52 16.42 -5.90
N THR A 235 -12.74 17.01 -4.72
CA THR A 235 -11.94 18.14 -4.23
C THR A 235 -10.55 17.74 -3.70
N LEU A 236 -10.31 16.43 -3.56
CA LEU A 236 -9.06 15.85 -3.10
C LEU A 236 -8.59 14.73 -4.05
N ALA A 237 -9.05 14.74 -5.31
CA ALA A 237 -8.73 13.66 -6.25
C ALA A 237 -7.22 13.49 -6.49
N ASP A 238 -6.44 14.55 -6.33
CA ASP A 238 -4.97 14.57 -6.38
C ASP A 238 -4.28 13.91 -5.19
N LYS A 239 -5.05 13.50 -4.18
CA LYS A 239 -4.58 12.85 -2.94
C LYS A 239 -5.23 11.49 -2.69
N VAL A 240 -6.02 11.00 -3.63
CA VAL A 240 -6.67 9.69 -3.52
C VAL A 240 -5.90 8.66 -4.33
N ILE A 241 -5.61 7.51 -3.72
CA ILE A 241 -4.80 6.44 -4.31
C ILE A 241 -5.63 5.15 -4.34
N TYR A 242 -5.64 4.49 -5.48
CA TYR A 242 -6.24 3.17 -5.65
C TYR A 242 -5.36 2.07 -5.07
N GLY A 243 -5.97 1.10 -4.41
CA GLY A 243 -5.41 -0.19 -4.01
C GLY A 243 -6.48 -1.27 -4.06
N SER A 244 -6.11 -2.51 -4.31
CA SER A 244 -7.06 -3.62 -4.36
C SER A 244 -7.34 -4.25 -3.00
N ASP A 245 -6.34 -4.38 -2.17
CA ASP A 245 -6.34 -5.21 -0.95
C ASP A 245 -6.50 -6.72 -1.29
N TRP A 246 -6.01 -7.11 -2.49
CA TRP A 246 -6.04 -8.52 -2.92
C TRP A 246 -5.05 -9.35 -2.07
N PRO A 247 -5.36 -10.59 -1.67
CA PRO A 247 -6.54 -11.39 -2.01
C PRO A 247 -7.74 -11.19 -1.07
N GLY A 248 -7.63 -10.35 -0.03
CA GLY A 248 -8.75 -10.04 0.85
C GLY A 248 -9.98 -9.45 0.13
N ASN A 249 -9.73 -8.75 -0.98
CA ASN A 249 -10.75 -8.35 -1.95
C ASN A 249 -10.41 -8.91 -3.33
N ALA A 250 -11.14 -9.90 -3.79
CA ALA A 250 -10.85 -10.64 -5.01
C ALA A 250 -11.23 -9.92 -6.33
N TYR A 251 -11.89 -8.76 -6.28
CA TYR A 251 -12.55 -8.15 -7.43
C TYR A 251 -11.78 -6.97 -8.03
N ILE A 252 -10.50 -7.17 -8.39
CA ILE A 252 -9.61 -6.11 -8.90
C ILE A 252 -10.24 -5.39 -10.10
N GLU A 253 -10.57 -6.13 -11.18
CA GLU A 253 -11.11 -5.54 -12.42
C GLU A 253 -12.42 -4.80 -12.17
N ARG A 254 -13.30 -5.38 -11.33
CA ARG A 254 -14.58 -4.77 -10.98
C ARG A 254 -14.39 -3.45 -10.22
N ASN A 255 -13.42 -3.36 -9.33
CA ASN A 255 -13.16 -2.14 -8.57
C ASN A 255 -12.55 -1.05 -9.47
N ILE A 256 -11.64 -1.41 -10.38
CA ILE A 256 -11.10 -0.47 -11.39
C ILE A 256 -12.23 0.07 -12.26
N GLN A 257 -13.09 -0.81 -12.76
CA GLN A 257 -14.23 -0.41 -13.59
C GLN A 257 -15.21 0.48 -12.83
N ALA A 258 -15.48 0.16 -11.56
CA ALA A 258 -16.37 0.99 -10.73
C ALA A 258 -15.80 2.41 -10.50
N ILE A 259 -14.46 2.57 -10.38
CA ILE A 259 -13.84 3.91 -10.31
C ILE A 259 -13.99 4.64 -11.65
N ARG A 260 -13.82 3.95 -12.79
CA ARG A 260 -14.02 4.54 -14.13
C ARG A 260 -15.45 5.04 -14.35
N GLU A 261 -16.43 4.41 -13.71
CA GLU A 261 -17.86 4.75 -13.80
C GLU A 261 -18.33 5.81 -12.79
N LEU A 262 -17.48 6.21 -11.83
CA LEU A 262 -17.85 7.27 -10.89
C LEU A 262 -18.13 8.58 -11.65
N PRO A 263 -19.08 9.40 -11.20
CA PRO A 263 -19.37 10.71 -11.78
C PRO A 263 -18.32 11.76 -11.34
N LEU A 264 -17.07 11.49 -11.64
CA LEU A 264 -15.90 12.34 -11.43
C LEU A 264 -15.34 12.77 -12.79
N ARG A 265 -14.52 13.82 -12.82
CA ARG A 265 -13.78 14.21 -14.02
C ARG A 265 -12.81 13.08 -14.45
N GLU A 266 -12.61 12.92 -15.75
CA GLU A 266 -11.72 11.88 -16.29
C GLU A 266 -10.28 12.01 -15.78
N GLU A 267 -9.83 13.25 -15.58
CA GLU A 267 -8.52 13.53 -14.98
C GLU A 267 -8.45 13.02 -13.54
N SER A 268 -9.48 13.26 -12.73
CA SER A 268 -9.56 12.79 -11.35
C SER A 268 -9.51 11.26 -11.28
N LYS A 269 -10.22 10.56 -12.15
CA LYS A 269 -10.18 9.11 -12.26
C LYS A 269 -8.78 8.59 -12.62
N ARG A 270 -8.10 9.26 -13.57
CA ARG A 270 -6.72 8.91 -13.93
C ARG A 270 -5.74 9.13 -12.79
N MET A 271 -5.89 10.23 -12.04
CA MET A 271 -5.07 10.49 -10.84
C MET A 271 -5.29 9.40 -9.78
N ILE A 272 -6.53 9.06 -9.48
CA ILE A 272 -6.90 8.04 -8.48
C ILE A 272 -6.35 6.67 -8.87
N LEU A 273 -6.53 6.24 -10.12
CA LEU A 273 -6.14 4.91 -10.58
C LEU A 273 -4.62 4.71 -10.70
N GLY A 274 -3.83 5.79 -10.76
CA GLY A 274 -2.38 5.58 -10.85
C GLY A 274 -1.54 6.85 -10.84
N GLY A 275 -2.06 8.00 -11.28
CA GLY A 275 -1.26 9.24 -11.38
C GLY A 275 -0.68 9.68 -10.04
N ASN A 276 -1.45 9.61 -8.96
CA ASN A 276 -0.98 9.98 -7.63
C ASN A 276 0.07 8.99 -7.10
N ALA A 277 -0.17 7.70 -7.25
CA ALA A 277 0.78 6.65 -6.87
C ALA A 277 2.08 6.77 -7.66
N ALA A 278 1.98 6.99 -8.98
CA ALA A 278 3.14 7.18 -9.84
C ALA A 278 3.99 8.38 -9.40
N ARG A 279 3.35 9.50 -9.04
CA ARG A 279 4.05 10.68 -8.51
C ARG A 279 4.77 10.37 -7.19
N LEU A 280 4.12 9.69 -6.24
CA LEU A 280 4.74 9.33 -4.96
C LEU A 280 5.93 8.39 -5.11
N LEU A 281 5.90 7.52 -6.11
CA LEU A 281 6.94 6.52 -6.35
C LEU A 281 7.96 6.94 -7.40
N GLY A 282 7.81 8.12 -8.00
CA GLY A 282 8.69 8.58 -9.08
C GLY A 282 8.62 7.69 -10.34
N LEU A 283 7.44 7.08 -10.63
CA LEU A 283 7.26 6.25 -11.81
C LEU A 283 6.99 7.12 -13.04
N GLY A 284 7.72 6.86 -14.13
CA GLY A 284 7.54 7.58 -15.42
C GLY A 284 8.38 8.85 -15.55
N VAL A 285 9.14 9.23 -14.56
CA VAL A 285 10.21 10.22 -14.73
C VAL A 285 11.40 9.46 -15.33
N GLN A 286 11.62 9.58 -16.64
CA GLN A 286 12.92 9.22 -17.21
C GLN A 286 13.95 10.08 -16.47
N GLN A 287 14.83 9.45 -15.71
CA GLN A 287 16.05 10.11 -15.28
C GLN A 287 16.83 10.41 -16.54
N ASP A 288 16.78 11.66 -17.00
CA ASP A 288 17.77 12.21 -17.93
C ASP A 288 19.12 12.21 -17.20
N SER A 289 19.75 11.04 -17.16
CA SER A 289 21.13 10.87 -16.73
C SER A 289 22.06 11.35 -17.85
N ASN A 290 22.06 12.67 -18.15
CA ASN A 290 23.10 13.31 -18.94
C ASN A 290 23.04 14.85 -18.80
N GLN A 291 23.35 15.34 -17.61
CA GLN A 291 23.91 16.67 -17.47
C GLN A 291 25.07 16.61 -16.46
N SER A 292 26.22 16.20 -16.97
CA SER A 292 27.50 16.57 -16.36
C SER A 292 27.63 18.09 -16.50
N PRO A 293 27.88 18.87 -15.45
CA PRO A 293 28.24 20.25 -15.62
C PRO A 293 29.62 20.30 -16.27
N GLU A 294 29.69 20.78 -17.51
CA GLU A 294 30.94 21.25 -18.09
C GLU A 294 31.52 22.32 -17.14
N ARG A 295 32.63 21.99 -16.55
CA ARG A 295 33.47 22.98 -15.84
C ARG A 295 34.21 23.74 -16.93
N ASP A 296 33.74 24.93 -17.24
CA ASP A 296 34.55 25.90 -17.96
C ASP A 296 35.74 26.33 -17.10
N ALA A 297 36.93 26.20 -17.68
CA ALA A 297 38.22 26.57 -17.16
C ALA A 297 38.43 28.09 -17.22
#